data_404a9b12a46be57320c9235a16422e8a
#
_entry.id   404a9b12a46be57320c9235a16422e8a
#
_cell.length_a   1.000
_cell.length_b   1.000
_cell.length_c   1.000
_cell.angle_alpha   90.00
_cell.angle_beta   90.00
_cell.angle_gamma   90.00
#
_symmetry.space_group_name_H-M   'P 1'
#
loop_
_entity.id
_entity.type
_entity.pdbx_description
1 polymer ?
#
loop_
_entity_poly.entity_id
_entity_poly.type
_entity_poly.pdbx_seq_one_letter_code
_entity_poly.pdbx_strand_id
1 'polypeptide(L)'
;MKPDPRILIVDDHPLISDGIASLVQSLVPLAIIEQSLSYEKALALCRSGTFDHIFLDLRLPDVAGFAALKAFRLLLPGTPIVIISGEEDDDTVMQCLQLGARAFIPKSISAGQMKNALEQVLQGGLYAPEHAIDALAAVARIASGQTVKNPWGLTARHLEVATLLVDGMPNKLIADRLAIAESTVKLHVSAILRLMRVTNRSQAILLLAKSGLKLPV
;
A
#
# COMPACT_ATOMS: atom_id res chain seq x y z
N MET A 1 34.17 -8.01 1.96
CA MET A 1 33.24 -7.78 0.84
C MET A 1 31.84 -7.99 1.37
N LYS A 2 30.89 -7.09 1.06
CA LYS A 2 29.48 -7.33 1.36
C LYS A 2 29.04 -8.48 0.44
N PRO A 3 28.33 -9.50 0.93
CA PRO A 3 27.84 -10.57 0.06
C PRO A 3 26.89 -10.00 -1.01
N ASP A 4 26.79 -10.72 -2.13
CA ASP A 4 25.88 -10.34 -3.21
C ASP A 4 24.44 -10.33 -2.68
N PRO A 5 23.64 -9.31 -2.96
CA PRO A 5 22.29 -9.19 -2.42
C PRO A 5 21.39 -10.31 -2.96
N ARG A 6 20.66 -10.95 -2.05
CA ARG A 6 19.69 -12.00 -2.37
C ARG A 6 18.29 -11.43 -2.42
N ILE A 7 17.61 -11.66 -3.53
CA ILE A 7 16.29 -11.12 -3.79
C ILE A 7 15.32 -12.23 -4.14
N LEU A 8 14.18 -12.29 -3.46
CA LEU A 8 13.10 -13.22 -3.76
C LEU A 8 11.97 -12.50 -4.47
N ILE A 9 11.52 -13.05 -5.59
CA ILE A 9 10.33 -12.60 -6.32
C ILE A 9 9.26 -13.68 -6.19
N VAL A 10 8.08 -13.32 -5.71
CA VAL A 10 6.94 -14.21 -5.49
C VAL A 10 5.75 -13.69 -6.31
N ASP A 11 5.50 -14.30 -7.44
CA ASP A 11 4.42 -13.93 -8.37
C ASP A 11 4.02 -15.17 -9.18
N ASP A 12 2.74 -15.50 -9.25
CA ASP A 12 2.24 -16.65 -9.99
C ASP A 12 2.19 -16.44 -11.51
N HIS A 13 2.53 -15.22 -11.98
CA HIS A 13 2.63 -14.87 -13.39
C HIS A 13 4.09 -14.88 -13.87
N PRO A 14 4.56 -15.92 -14.60
CA PRO A 14 5.96 -16.06 -14.98
C PRO A 14 6.52 -14.86 -15.75
N LEU A 15 5.75 -14.30 -16.72
CA LEU A 15 6.19 -13.16 -17.51
C LEU A 15 6.44 -11.90 -16.66
N ILE A 16 5.63 -11.69 -15.63
CA ILE A 16 5.81 -10.54 -14.71
C ILE A 16 7.04 -10.78 -13.85
N SER A 17 7.15 -11.98 -13.28
CA SER A 17 8.31 -12.39 -12.47
C SER A 17 9.62 -12.24 -13.25
N ASP A 18 9.68 -12.71 -14.49
CA ASP A 18 10.85 -12.57 -15.38
C ASP A 18 11.15 -11.11 -15.72
N GLY A 19 10.11 -10.31 -15.97
CA GLY A 19 10.22 -8.88 -16.21
C GLY A 19 10.84 -8.13 -15.03
N ILE A 20 10.35 -8.40 -13.82
CA ILE A 20 10.89 -7.83 -12.59
C ILE A 20 12.32 -8.29 -12.37
N ALA A 21 12.61 -9.58 -12.54
CA ALA A 21 13.96 -10.14 -12.41
C ALA A 21 14.95 -9.46 -13.36
N SER A 22 14.57 -9.27 -14.62
CA SER A 22 15.39 -8.58 -15.62
C SER A 22 15.68 -7.12 -15.25
N LEU A 23 14.67 -6.39 -14.76
CA LEU A 23 14.85 -5.01 -14.29
C LEU A 23 15.76 -4.95 -13.06
N VAL A 24 15.54 -5.82 -12.07
CA VAL A 24 16.38 -5.91 -10.87
C VAL A 24 17.83 -6.25 -11.25
N GLN A 25 18.04 -7.23 -12.14
CA GLN A 25 19.37 -7.59 -12.58
C GLN A 25 20.09 -6.44 -13.31
N SER A 26 19.34 -5.59 -14.04
CA SER A 26 19.90 -4.40 -14.69
C SER A 26 20.32 -3.32 -13.69
N LEU A 27 19.65 -3.24 -12.55
CA LEU A 27 19.92 -2.26 -11.47
C LEU A 27 20.99 -2.75 -10.50
N VAL A 28 21.02 -4.05 -10.25
CA VAL A 28 21.95 -4.71 -9.31
C VAL A 28 22.55 -5.93 -10.00
N PRO A 29 23.59 -5.78 -10.83
CA PRO A 29 24.15 -6.86 -11.66
C PRO A 29 24.64 -8.10 -10.91
N LEU A 30 25.02 -7.95 -9.64
CA LEU A 30 25.50 -9.05 -8.79
C LEU A 30 24.39 -9.65 -7.91
N ALA A 31 23.12 -9.26 -8.07
CA ALA A 31 22.04 -9.81 -7.28
C ALA A 31 21.81 -11.29 -7.60
N ILE A 32 21.65 -12.09 -6.55
CA ILE A 32 21.17 -13.47 -6.65
C ILE A 32 19.65 -13.41 -6.55
N ILE A 33 18.97 -13.67 -7.68
CA ILE A 33 17.52 -13.58 -7.78
C ILE A 33 16.94 -14.98 -7.75
N GLU A 34 16.04 -15.22 -6.81
CA GLU A 34 15.23 -16.43 -6.72
C GLU A 34 13.78 -16.08 -7.04
N GLN A 35 13.10 -16.95 -7.80
CA GLN A 35 11.71 -16.76 -8.19
C GLN A 35 10.84 -17.89 -7.67
N SER A 36 9.66 -17.57 -7.20
CA SER A 36 8.67 -18.56 -6.76
C SER A 36 7.29 -18.19 -7.32
N LEU A 37 6.63 -19.18 -7.91
CA LEU A 37 5.27 -19.04 -8.46
C LEU A 37 4.18 -19.40 -7.45
N SER A 38 4.53 -19.66 -6.19
CA SER A 38 3.57 -20.00 -5.13
C SER A 38 4.08 -19.56 -3.76
N TYR A 39 3.13 -19.27 -2.87
CA TYR A 39 3.42 -18.91 -1.48
C TYR A 39 4.15 -20.02 -0.73
N GLU A 40 3.71 -21.28 -0.85
CA GLU A 40 4.30 -22.41 -0.14
C GLU A 40 5.79 -22.59 -0.47
N LYS A 41 6.15 -22.52 -1.76
CA LYS A 41 7.56 -22.60 -2.18
C LYS A 41 8.38 -21.42 -1.69
N ALA A 42 7.82 -20.20 -1.79
CA ALA A 42 8.47 -19.00 -1.28
C ALA A 42 8.71 -19.08 0.23
N LEU A 43 7.73 -19.60 0.98
CA LEU A 43 7.86 -19.80 2.42
C LEU A 43 8.96 -20.82 2.76
N ALA A 44 9.11 -21.91 1.98
CA ALA A 44 10.17 -22.88 2.14
C ALA A 44 11.56 -22.24 1.90
N LEU A 45 11.70 -21.41 0.86
CA LEU A 45 12.92 -20.64 0.58
C LEU A 45 13.27 -19.69 1.74
N CYS A 46 12.29 -18.97 2.28
CA CYS A 46 12.49 -18.09 3.42
C CYS A 46 12.85 -18.79 4.73
N ARG A 47 12.48 -20.06 4.89
CA ARG A 47 12.91 -20.88 6.03
C ARG A 47 14.34 -21.40 5.90
N SER A 48 14.82 -21.59 4.68
CA SER A 48 16.16 -22.14 4.38
C SER A 48 17.23 -21.07 4.18
N GLY A 49 16.85 -19.81 4.01
CA GLY A 49 17.79 -18.72 3.73
C GLY A 49 17.27 -17.35 4.11
N THR A 50 18.14 -16.36 3.99
CA THR A 50 17.83 -14.94 4.20
C THR A 50 17.79 -14.20 2.87
N PHE A 51 16.96 -13.20 2.78
CA PHE A 51 16.83 -12.32 1.62
C PHE A 51 17.00 -10.87 2.03
N ASP A 52 17.63 -10.07 1.18
CA ASP A 52 17.77 -8.62 1.37
C ASP A 52 16.48 -7.87 0.95
N HIS A 53 15.73 -8.44 0.00
CA HIS A 53 14.41 -7.93 -0.43
C HIS A 53 13.49 -9.08 -0.83
N ILE A 54 12.19 -8.89 -0.61
CA ILE A 54 11.13 -9.75 -1.13
C ILE A 54 10.19 -8.89 -1.96
N PHE A 55 10.01 -9.21 -3.24
CA PHE A 55 8.96 -8.68 -4.10
C PHE A 55 7.80 -9.66 -4.10
N LEU A 56 6.62 -9.22 -3.66
CA LEU A 56 5.49 -10.09 -3.35
C LEU A 56 4.24 -9.65 -4.09
N ASP A 57 3.66 -10.54 -4.90
CA ASP A 57 2.28 -10.37 -5.36
C ASP A 57 1.29 -10.67 -4.24
N LEU A 58 0.23 -9.87 -4.17
CA LEU A 58 -0.88 -10.12 -3.24
C LEU A 58 -1.82 -11.24 -3.70
N ARG A 59 -1.90 -11.47 -5.01
CA ARG A 59 -2.79 -12.48 -5.59
C ARG A 59 -2.03 -13.74 -5.95
N LEU A 60 -1.74 -14.54 -4.93
CA LEU A 60 -1.20 -15.89 -5.13
C LEU A 60 -2.35 -16.91 -4.98
N PRO A 61 -2.39 -17.97 -5.82
CA PRO A 61 -3.51 -18.93 -5.84
C PRO A 61 -3.61 -19.78 -4.56
N ASP A 62 -2.51 -19.96 -3.86
CA ASP A 62 -2.37 -20.84 -2.69
C ASP A 62 -2.43 -20.12 -1.34
N VAL A 63 -2.68 -18.79 -1.34
CA VAL A 63 -2.84 -18.01 -0.11
C VAL A 63 -3.81 -16.85 -0.30
N ALA A 64 -4.63 -16.58 0.70
CA ALA A 64 -5.65 -15.53 0.60
C ALA A 64 -5.14 -14.15 1.06
N GLY A 65 -5.34 -13.14 0.21
CA GLY A 65 -5.16 -11.72 0.54
C GLY A 65 -3.80 -11.40 1.20
N PHE A 66 -3.84 -10.72 2.33
CA PHE A 66 -2.63 -10.24 3.04
C PHE A 66 -1.93 -11.30 3.91
N ALA A 67 -2.36 -12.58 3.86
CA ALA A 67 -1.80 -13.61 4.73
C ALA A 67 -0.33 -13.90 4.41
N ALA A 68 0.06 -13.86 3.12
CA ALA A 68 1.45 -14.01 2.70
C ALA A 68 2.34 -12.89 3.29
N LEU A 69 1.91 -11.64 3.17
CA LEU A 69 2.64 -10.48 3.73
C LEU A 69 2.83 -10.64 5.25
N LYS A 70 1.77 -10.99 5.99
CA LYS A 70 1.85 -11.21 7.44
C LYS A 70 2.83 -12.32 7.80
N ALA A 71 2.78 -13.44 7.07
CA ALA A 71 3.65 -14.58 7.31
C ALA A 71 5.13 -14.25 7.07
N PHE A 72 5.45 -13.59 5.94
CA PHE A 72 6.82 -13.17 5.66
C PHE A 72 7.32 -12.12 6.64
N ARG A 73 6.47 -11.17 7.06
CA ARG A 73 6.84 -10.18 8.08
C ARG A 73 7.17 -10.83 9.44
N LEU A 74 6.43 -11.87 9.81
CA LEU A 74 6.69 -12.61 11.04
C LEU A 74 7.97 -13.45 10.95
N LEU A 75 8.19 -14.08 9.80
CA LEU A 75 9.35 -14.97 9.59
C LEU A 75 10.65 -14.17 9.40
N LEU A 76 10.59 -13.05 8.70
CA LEU A 76 11.73 -12.22 8.31
C LEU A 76 11.48 -10.74 8.70
N PRO A 77 11.47 -10.41 10.01
CA PRO A 77 11.07 -9.07 10.47
C PRO A 77 11.99 -7.94 9.99
N GLY A 78 13.25 -8.26 9.65
CA GLY A 78 14.24 -7.30 9.15
C GLY A 78 14.25 -7.13 7.63
N THR A 79 13.64 -8.05 6.87
CA THR A 79 13.68 -8.02 5.40
C THR A 79 12.62 -7.06 4.84
N PRO A 80 12.99 -6.09 3.99
CA PRO A 80 12.05 -5.26 3.27
C PRO A 80 11.15 -6.11 2.34
N ILE A 81 9.83 -5.99 2.52
CA ILE A 81 8.84 -6.61 1.64
C ILE A 81 8.21 -5.52 0.80
N VAL A 82 8.28 -5.67 -0.51
CA VAL A 82 7.73 -4.78 -1.52
C VAL A 82 6.57 -5.48 -2.18
N ILE A 83 5.40 -4.87 -2.11
CA ILE A 83 4.23 -5.39 -2.80
C ILE A 83 4.27 -4.96 -4.26
N ILE A 84 4.02 -5.90 -5.17
CA ILE A 84 3.81 -5.63 -6.60
C ILE A 84 2.47 -6.25 -6.97
N SER A 85 1.45 -5.43 -7.22
CA SER A 85 0.07 -5.92 -7.36
C SER A 85 -0.69 -5.22 -8.48
N GLY A 86 -1.65 -5.96 -9.08
CA GLY A 86 -2.64 -5.38 -9.97
C GLY A 86 -3.80 -4.71 -9.26
N GLU A 87 -3.96 -4.92 -7.94
CA GLU A 87 -4.91 -4.19 -7.10
C GLU A 87 -4.23 -2.93 -6.58
N GLU A 88 -4.78 -1.77 -6.89
CA GLU A 88 -4.18 -0.48 -6.54
C GLU A 88 -5.17 0.48 -5.86
N ASP A 89 -6.28 -0.07 -5.34
CA ASP A 89 -7.22 0.72 -4.56
C ASP A 89 -6.58 1.19 -3.24
N ASP A 90 -6.98 2.37 -2.78
CA ASP A 90 -6.42 3.04 -1.59
C ASP A 90 -6.43 2.14 -0.35
N ASP A 91 -7.48 1.35 -0.17
CA ASP A 91 -7.63 0.48 1.00
C ASP A 91 -6.61 -0.65 0.99
N THR A 92 -6.39 -1.28 -0.16
CA THR A 92 -5.40 -2.35 -0.34
C THR A 92 -3.99 -1.80 -0.13
N VAL A 93 -3.65 -0.68 -0.75
CA VAL A 93 -2.33 -0.03 -0.57
C VAL A 93 -2.08 0.30 0.89
N MET A 94 -3.04 0.97 1.54
CA MET A 94 -2.93 1.36 2.95
C MET A 94 -2.79 0.16 3.87
N GLN A 95 -3.55 -0.90 3.63
CA GLN A 95 -3.48 -2.10 4.44
C GLN A 95 -2.12 -2.81 4.31
N CYS A 96 -1.54 -2.87 3.12
CA CYS A 96 -0.20 -3.39 2.91
C CYS A 96 0.85 -2.64 3.73
N LEU A 97 0.80 -1.31 3.66
CA LEU A 97 1.76 -0.46 4.36
C LEU A 97 1.59 -0.53 5.88
N GLN A 98 0.35 -0.58 6.39
CA GLN A 98 0.05 -0.78 7.82
C GLN A 98 0.52 -2.16 8.32
N LEU A 99 0.49 -3.18 7.47
CA LEU A 99 1.01 -4.52 7.76
C LEU A 99 2.54 -4.61 7.66
N GLY A 100 3.20 -3.50 7.34
CA GLY A 100 4.65 -3.39 7.33
C GLY A 100 5.30 -3.67 5.98
N ALA A 101 4.56 -3.60 4.87
CA ALA A 101 5.20 -3.53 3.55
C ALA A 101 6.07 -2.26 3.46
N ARG A 102 7.24 -2.40 2.86
CA ARG A 102 8.18 -1.28 2.66
C ARG A 102 7.73 -0.37 1.52
N ALA A 103 7.09 -0.94 0.52
CA ALA A 103 6.61 -0.22 -0.64
C ALA A 103 5.45 -0.96 -1.29
N PHE A 104 4.69 -0.24 -2.12
CA PHE A 104 3.65 -0.77 -2.97
C PHE A 104 3.84 -0.26 -4.40
N ILE A 105 4.01 -1.16 -5.36
CA ILE A 105 4.22 -0.86 -6.77
C ILE A 105 3.07 -1.46 -7.58
N PRO A 106 2.24 -0.63 -8.25
CA PRO A 106 1.19 -1.15 -9.13
C PRO A 106 1.78 -1.87 -10.35
N LYS A 107 1.20 -3.01 -10.74
CA LYS A 107 1.57 -3.72 -11.99
C LYS A 107 1.14 -2.95 -13.24
N SER A 108 0.22 -1.97 -13.11
CA SER A 108 -0.34 -1.16 -14.20
C SER A 108 0.61 -0.08 -14.73
N ILE A 109 1.67 0.26 -13.99
CA ILE A 109 2.60 1.32 -14.37
C ILE A 109 3.50 0.91 -15.55
N SER A 110 4.02 1.89 -16.29
CA SER A 110 4.93 1.65 -17.40
C SER A 110 6.25 1.01 -16.95
N ALA A 111 6.93 0.32 -17.86
CA ALA A 111 8.24 -0.30 -17.58
C ALA A 111 9.29 0.70 -17.06
N GLY A 112 9.27 1.94 -17.55
CA GLY A 112 10.15 3.01 -17.06
C GLY A 112 9.83 3.41 -15.62
N GLN A 113 8.55 3.55 -15.28
CA GLN A 113 8.10 3.83 -13.91
C GLN A 113 8.40 2.66 -12.98
N MET A 114 8.19 1.41 -13.42
CA MET A 114 8.55 0.21 -12.68
C MET A 114 10.04 0.19 -12.34
N LYS A 115 10.91 0.47 -13.34
CA LYS A 115 12.36 0.55 -13.12
C LYS A 115 12.73 1.59 -12.06
N ASN A 116 12.17 2.80 -12.17
CA ASN A 116 12.42 3.88 -11.20
C ASN A 116 11.94 3.51 -9.79
N ALA A 117 10.76 2.88 -9.68
CA ALA A 117 10.21 2.40 -8.41
C ALA A 117 11.11 1.34 -7.76
N LEU A 118 11.56 0.34 -8.55
CA LEU A 118 12.48 -0.70 -8.09
C LEU A 118 13.82 -0.10 -7.64
N GLU A 119 14.39 0.83 -8.42
CA GLU A 119 15.64 1.51 -8.06
C GLU A 119 15.51 2.24 -6.71
N GLN A 120 14.45 3.02 -6.53
CA GLN A 120 14.17 3.75 -5.29
C GLN A 120 14.08 2.80 -4.09
N VAL A 121 13.37 1.68 -4.22
CA VAL A 121 13.18 0.71 -3.15
C VAL A 121 14.47 -0.04 -2.83
N LEU A 122 15.24 -0.46 -3.83
CA LEU A 122 16.52 -1.14 -3.66
C LEU A 122 17.56 -0.25 -2.96
N GLN A 123 17.46 1.07 -3.12
CA GLN A 123 18.26 2.08 -2.38
C GLN A 123 17.73 2.34 -0.96
N GLY A 124 16.71 1.61 -0.50
CA GLY A 124 16.11 1.76 0.82
C GLY A 124 15.04 2.84 0.92
N GLY A 125 14.61 3.44 -0.21
CA GLY A 125 13.51 4.38 -0.29
C GLY A 125 12.15 3.74 -0.04
N LEU A 126 11.12 4.58 0.04
CA LEU A 126 9.71 4.21 0.06
C LEU A 126 9.14 4.47 -1.33
N TYR A 127 8.24 3.61 -1.78
CA TYR A 127 7.46 3.86 -2.98
C TYR A 127 5.99 3.49 -2.73
N ALA A 128 5.11 4.37 -3.15
CA ALA A 128 3.67 4.11 -3.19
C ALA A 128 3.04 4.96 -4.31
N PRO A 129 1.86 4.58 -4.81
CA PRO A 129 1.11 5.41 -5.74
C PRO A 129 0.87 6.82 -5.15
N GLU A 130 0.82 7.86 -5.99
CA GLU A 130 0.67 9.26 -5.54
C GLU A 130 -0.54 9.46 -4.64
N HIS A 131 -1.67 8.82 -4.96
CA HIS A 131 -2.89 8.88 -4.15
C HIS A 131 -2.74 8.26 -2.75
N ALA A 132 -1.76 7.38 -2.54
CA ALA A 132 -1.48 6.75 -1.24
C ALA A 132 -0.35 7.45 -0.44
N ILE A 133 0.41 8.37 -1.06
CA ILE A 133 1.54 9.05 -0.42
C ILE A 133 1.07 9.91 0.77
N ASP A 134 -0.05 10.62 0.63
CA ASP A 134 -0.64 11.43 1.71
C ASP A 134 -1.08 10.57 2.89
N ALA A 135 -1.60 9.38 2.60
CA ALA A 135 -1.99 8.40 3.60
C ALA A 135 -0.77 7.83 4.36
N LEU A 136 0.33 7.57 3.66
CA LEU A 136 1.61 7.18 4.24
C LEU A 136 2.18 8.26 5.17
N ALA A 137 2.15 9.51 4.73
CA ALA A 137 2.60 10.64 5.54
C ALA A 137 1.77 10.79 6.83
N ALA A 138 0.47 10.45 6.79
CA ALA A 138 -0.40 10.44 7.96
C ALA A 138 -0.03 9.29 8.92
N VAL A 139 0.23 8.08 8.41
CA VAL A 139 0.68 6.92 9.22
C VAL A 139 2.04 7.16 9.85
N ALA A 140 2.98 7.72 9.11
CA ALA A 140 4.31 8.05 9.62
C ALA A 140 4.27 9.11 10.73
N ARG A 141 3.37 10.10 10.64
CA ARG A 141 3.14 11.11 11.68
C ARG A 141 2.54 10.52 12.96
N ILE A 142 1.63 9.56 12.83
CA ILE A 142 1.08 8.83 13.99
C ILE A 142 2.17 8.00 14.68
N ALA A 143 3.01 7.32 13.93
CA ALA A 143 4.11 6.50 14.44
C ALA A 143 5.20 7.34 15.15
N SER A 144 5.39 8.61 14.76
CA SER A 144 6.35 9.54 15.36
C SER A 144 5.84 10.27 16.61
N GLY A 145 4.64 9.95 17.09
CA GLY A 145 4.07 10.56 18.32
C GLY A 145 3.66 12.02 18.18
N GLN A 146 3.59 12.57 16.96
CA GLN A 146 3.01 13.89 16.74
C GLN A 146 1.50 13.82 16.91
N THR A 147 0.98 14.62 17.83
CA THR A 147 -0.47 14.76 18.06
C THR A 147 -1.13 15.25 16.78
N VAL A 148 -1.73 14.33 16.06
CA VAL A 148 -2.50 14.63 14.84
C VAL A 148 -3.80 15.29 15.31
N LYS A 149 -4.09 16.48 14.80
CA LYS A 149 -5.41 17.14 14.99
C LYS A 149 -6.59 16.33 14.42
N ASN A 150 -6.33 15.13 13.92
CA ASN A 150 -7.25 14.22 13.24
C ASN A 150 -7.18 12.84 13.96
N PRO A 151 -8.04 12.59 14.94
CA PRO A 151 -7.98 11.40 15.81
C PRO A 151 -8.29 10.08 15.08
N TRP A 152 -8.81 10.14 13.85
CA TRP A 152 -9.21 8.95 13.06
C TRP A 152 -8.20 8.60 11.97
N GLY A 153 -7.13 9.38 11.78
CA GLY A 153 -6.15 9.14 10.73
C GLY A 153 -6.68 9.32 9.30
N LEU A 154 -7.68 10.20 9.12
CA LEU A 154 -8.24 10.50 7.80
C LEU A 154 -7.18 11.15 6.91
N THR A 155 -7.05 10.70 5.67
CA THR A 155 -6.15 11.30 4.68
C THR A 155 -6.63 12.68 4.25
N ALA A 156 -5.79 13.45 3.54
CA ALA A 156 -6.21 14.74 2.97
C ALA A 156 -7.46 14.56 2.10
N ARG A 157 -7.49 13.52 1.26
CA ARG A 157 -8.66 13.21 0.41
C ARG A 157 -9.89 12.80 1.20
N HIS A 158 -9.71 12.03 2.30
CA HIS A 158 -10.80 11.72 3.22
C HIS A 158 -11.35 13.00 3.88
N LEU A 159 -10.49 13.97 4.21
CA LEU A 159 -10.91 15.24 4.81
C LEU A 159 -11.69 16.12 3.82
N GLU A 160 -11.28 16.17 2.54
CA GLU A 160 -12.04 16.85 1.48
C GLU A 160 -13.46 16.25 1.33
N VAL A 161 -13.54 14.92 1.25
CA VAL A 161 -14.83 14.22 1.19
C VAL A 161 -15.62 14.45 2.48
N ALA A 162 -14.97 14.37 3.65
CA ALA A 162 -15.60 14.58 4.96
C ALA A 162 -16.19 16.00 5.11
N THR A 163 -15.51 17.03 4.59
CA THR A 163 -16.03 18.41 4.55
C THR A 163 -17.38 18.46 3.83
N LEU A 164 -17.41 17.91 2.61
CA LEU A 164 -18.61 17.90 1.80
C LEU A 164 -19.72 16.98 2.36
N LEU A 165 -19.32 15.93 3.12
CA LEU A 165 -20.26 15.11 3.88
C LEU A 165 -20.94 15.89 5.00
N VAL A 166 -20.19 16.71 5.73
CA VAL A 166 -20.70 17.56 6.83
C VAL A 166 -21.64 18.62 6.27
N ASP A 167 -21.35 19.15 5.08
CA ASP A 167 -22.22 20.07 4.33
C ASP A 167 -23.50 19.39 3.80
N GLY A 168 -23.67 18.08 4.05
CA GLY A 168 -24.87 17.34 3.64
C GLY A 168 -24.92 16.95 2.17
N MET A 169 -23.85 17.13 1.40
CA MET A 169 -23.84 16.88 -0.04
C MET A 169 -23.98 15.38 -0.37
N PRO A 170 -24.88 14.98 -1.27
CA PRO A 170 -24.98 13.60 -1.77
C PRO A 170 -23.73 13.22 -2.58
N ASN A 171 -23.41 11.91 -2.64
CA ASN A 171 -22.19 11.41 -3.31
C ASN A 171 -22.04 11.91 -4.75
N LYS A 172 -23.12 12.05 -5.49
CA LYS A 172 -23.10 12.60 -6.86
C LYS A 172 -22.54 14.01 -6.91
N LEU A 173 -23.01 14.90 -6.04
CA LEU A 173 -22.52 16.29 -5.98
C LEU A 173 -21.08 16.37 -5.45
N ILE A 174 -20.70 15.48 -4.53
CA ILE A 174 -19.30 15.36 -4.08
C ILE A 174 -18.41 14.93 -5.25
N ALA A 175 -18.86 13.97 -6.05
CA ALA A 175 -18.15 13.49 -7.24
C ALA A 175 -17.90 14.61 -8.25
N ASP A 176 -18.95 15.37 -8.57
CA ASP A 176 -18.88 16.52 -9.47
C ASP A 176 -17.91 17.59 -8.94
N ARG A 177 -18.00 17.92 -7.66
CA ARG A 177 -17.16 18.95 -7.03
C ARG A 177 -15.69 18.58 -6.93
N LEU A 178 -15.40 17.30 -6.73
CA LEU A 178 -14.05 16.78 -6.61
C LEU A 178 -13.46 16.24 -7.92
N ALA A 179 -14.23 16.32 -9.02
CA ALA A 179 -13.89 15.80 -10.36
C ALA A 179 -13.46 14.32 -10.36
N ILE A 180 -14.21 13.47 -9.63
CA ILE A 180 -14.00 12.01 -9.55
C ILE A 180 -15.30 11.25 -9.81
N ALA A 181 -15.21 9.92 -10.05
CA ALA A 181 -16.39 9.08 -10.21
C ALA A 181 -17.19 8.96 -8.90
N GLU A 182 -18.53 8.83 -8.99
CA GLU A 182 -19.39 8.62 -7.81
C GLU A 182 -19.04 7.31 -7.08
N SER A 183 -18.58 6.30 -7.80
CA SER A 183 -18.07 5.05 -7.22
C SER A 183 -16.86 5.29 -6.31
N THR A 184 -15.95 6.16 -6.71
CA THR A 184 -14.78 6.56 -5.92
C THR A 184 -15.20 7.31 -4.65
N VAL A 185 -16.20 8.18 -4.73
CA VAL A 185 -16.76 8.85 -3.53
C VAL A 185 -17.33 7.81 -2.56
N LYS A 186 -18.07 6.80 -3.06
CA LYS A 186 -18.61 5.72 -2.22
C LYS A 186 -17.50 4.96 -1.49
N LEU A 187 -16.35 4.71 -2.14
CA LEU A 187 -15.18 4.09 -1.52
C LEU A 187 -14.60 4.98 -0.40
N HIS A 188 -14.40 6.26 -0.67
CA HIS A 188 -13.92 7.20 0.36
C HIS A 188 -14.88 7.29 1.56
N VAL A 189 -16.18 7.36 1.31
CA VAL A 189 -17.20 7.37 2.39
C VAL A 189 -17.10 6.09 3.22
N SER A 190 -17.01 4.93 2.58
CA SER A 190 -16.87 3.64 3.29
C SER A 190 -15.60 3.58 4.12
N ALA A 191 -14.48 4.08 3.59
CA ALA A 191 -13.21 4.17 4.31
C ALA A 191 -13.32 5.12 5.53
N ILE A 192 -13.93 6.30 5.37
CA ILE A 192 -14.19 7.24 6.47
C ILE A 192 -15.01 6.57 7.58
N LEU A 193 -16.12 5.91 7.24
CA LEU A 193 -16.98 5.21 8.22
C LEU A 193 -16.18 4.17 9.00
N ARG A 194 -15.36 3.38 8.31
CA ARG A 194 -14.51 2.35 8.92
C ARG A 194 -13.45 2.95 9.85
N LEU A 195 -12.71 3.96 9.40
CA LEU A 195 -11.67 4.63 10.18
C LEU A 195 -12.24 5.30 11.44
N MET A 196 -13.43 5.89 11.32
CA MET A 196 -14.15 6.49 12.44
C MET A 196 -14.88 5.48 13.31
N ARG A 197 -14.90 4.18 12.93
CA ARG A 197 -15.62 3.09 13.61
C ARG A 197 -17.10 3.37 13.79
N VAL A 198 -17.74 3.90 12.75
CA VAL A 198 -19.18 4.18 12.73
C VAL A 198 -19.86 3.36 11.62
N THR A 199 -21.16 3.11 11.78
CA THR A 199 -21.91 2.22 10.90
C THR A 199 -22.67 2.94 9.79
N ASN A 200 -22.84 4.26 9.89
CA ASN A 200 -23.57 5.03 8.90
C ASN A 200 -23.07 6.48 8.78
N ARG A 201 -23.47 7.11 7.67
CA ARG A 201 -23.10 8.47 7.30
C ARG A 201 -23.50 9.51 8.35
N SER A 202 -24.69 9.39 8.95
CA SER A 202 -25.18 10.36 9.93
C SER A 202 -24.32 10.36 11.20
N GLN A 203 -23.87 9.20 11.64
CA GLN A 203 -22.93 9.07 12.77
C GLN A 203 -21.58 9.70 12.44
N ALA A 204 -21.07 9.51 11.23
CA ALA A 204 -19.81 10.14 10.80
C ALA A 204 -19.92 11.67 10.81
N ILE A 205 -20.97 12.21 10.22
CA ILE A 205 -21.23 13.66 10.19
C ILE A 205 -21.30 14.22 11.62
N LEU A 206 -22.03 13.56 12.52
CA LEU A 206 -22.18 14.01 13.91
C LEU A 206 -20.83 14.04 14.65
N LEU A 207 -19.99 12.99 14.47
CA LEU A 207 -18.67 12.91 15.10
C LEU A 207 -17.71 13.95 14.51
N LEU A 208 -17.70 14.14 13.18
CA LEU A 208 -16.90 15.16 12.51
C LEU A 208 -17.25 16.57 13.01
N ALA A 209 -18.55 16.89 13.09
CA ALA A 209 -19.03 18.18 13.58
C ALA A 209 -18.64 18.43 15.04
N LYS A 210 -18.65 17.39 15.91
CA LYS A 210 -18.28 17.50 17.33
C LYS A 210 -16.78 17.54 17.58
N SER A 211 -15.97 17.05 16.66
CA SER A 211 -14.51 16.89 16.86
C SER A 211 -13.71 18.18 16.89
N GLY A 212 -14.28 19.29 16.44
CA GLY A 212 -13.55 20.54 16.23
C GLY A 212 -12.43 20.43 15.19
N LEU A 213 -12.43 19.38 14.38
CA LEU A 213 -11.48 19.18 13.30
C LEU A 213 -11.63 20.32 12.30
N LYS A 214 -10.53 21.05 12.04
CA LYS A 214 -10.52 22.03 10.96
C LYS A 214 -10.54 21.24 9.63
N LEU A 215 -11.72 21.15 9.04
CA LEU A 215 -11.89 20.59 7.71
C LEU A 215 -11.38 21.63 6.67
N PRO A 216 -10.73 21.18 5.59
CA PRO A 216 -10.31 22.08 4.51
C PRO A 216 -11.55 22.77 3.92
N VAL A 217 -11.47 24.08 3.70
CA VAL A 217 -12.53 24.91 3.10
C VAL A 217 -12.44 24.85 1.58
#